data_1185b19bda147489c50eece520845db8
#
_entry.id   1185b19bda147489c50eece520845db8
#
_cell.length_a   1.000
_cell.length_b   1.000
_cell.length_c   1.000
_cell.angle_alpha   90.00
_cell.angle_beta   90.00
_cell.angle_gamma   90.00
#
_symmetry.space_group_name_H-M   'P 1'
#
loop_
_entity.id
_entity.type
_entity.pdbx_description
1 polymer ?
#
loop_
_entity_poly.entity_id
_entity_poly.type
_entity_poly.pdbx_seq_one_letter_code
_entity_poly.pdbx_strand_id
1 'polypeptide(L)'
;MTATERSEMRSMVQSEDYRHLSVGSIARLASRLGKVYACTSTWYRAIQSGNWIRSRKRIYPPKPRVGLRATKPNEYWHVDTTIVRLLDGSRVYMHAVLDNFSRRILAWRLNDTFKTGTTAELLREAAKGLPDGTVPSAVMDSGVENVNGSVNELVSDGTIQRILAQVDIVESNSMIEAWRRQLKHQWLYLNGLDSANSVRKFVDFYVEQHNSVVPHLAFQGQTPDEMYSGTGANVPVELKEKQAIAIAARICSPSASRGLAA
;
A
#
# COMPACT_ATOMS: atom_id res chain seq x y z
N MET A 1 27.51 -28.45 12.55
CA MET A 1 26.85 -29.29 11.51
C MET A 1 27.90 -30.19 10.84
N THR A 2 27.62 -31.45 10.76
CA THR A 2 28.47 -32.43 10.08
C THR A 2 28.37 -32.31 8.56
N ALA A 3 29.32 -32.89 7.82
CA ALA A 3 29.27 -32.93 6.36
C ALA A 3 28.06 -33.72 5.84
N THR A 4 27.66 -34.77 6.54
CA THR A 4 26.49 -35.59 6.24
C THR A 4 25.20 -34.82 6.39
N GLU A 5 25.00 -34.10 7.53
CA GLU A 5 23.84 -33.23 7.73
C GLU A 5 23.73 -32.14 6.66
N ARG A 6 24.85 -31.54 6.26
CA ARG A 6 24.90 -30.54 5.22
C ARG A 6 24.53 -31.10 3.84
N SER A 7 24.95 -32.33 3.55
CA SER A 7 24.56 -33.03 2.33
C SER A 7 23.06 -33.32 2.29
N GLU A 8 22.49 -33.82 3.40
CA GLU A 8 21.06 -34.07 3.52
C GLU A 8 20.23 -32.78 3.38
N MET A 9 20.68 -31.69 4.01
CA MET A 9 20.04 -30.40 3.86
C MET A 9 20.02 -29.94 2.40
N ARG A 10 21.15 -30.06 1.69
CA ARG A 10 21.25 -29.70 0.27
C ARG A 10 20.31 -30.55 -0.57
N SER A 11 20.32 -31.85 -0.38
CA SER A 11 19.46 -32.80 -1.08
C SER A 11 17.98 -32.41 -0.91
N MET A 12 17.53 -32.17 0.31
CA MET A 12 16.15 -31.79 0.59
C MET A 12 15.77 -30.39 0.01
N VAL A 13 16.68 -29.42 0.06
CA VAL A 13 16.47 -28.09 -0.46
C VAL A 13 16.34 -28.07 -1.98
N GLN A 14 17.11 -28.87 -2.67
CA GLN A 14 17.16 -28.96 -4.13
C GLN A 14 16.23 -30.03 -4.72
N SER A 15 15.56 -30.83 -3.88
CA SER A 15 14.60 -31.84 -4.34
C SER A 15 13.39 -31.21 -5.01
N GLU A 16 12.97 -31.74 -6.13
CA GLU A 16 11.74 -31.39 -6.85
C GLU A 16 10.50 -31.72 -6.02
N ASP A 17 10.52 -32.79 -5.22
CA ASP A 17 9.39 -33.19 -4.38
C ASP A 17 9.06 -32.15 -3.31
N TYR A 18 10.08 -31.42 -2.82
CA TYR A 18 9.93 -30.42 -1.78
C TYR A 18 9.93 -28.96 -2.29
N ARG A 19 9.92 -28.75 -3.61
CA ARG A 19 9.98 -27.40 -4.19
C ARG A 19 8.83 -26.49 -3.76
N HIS A 20 7.67 -27.06 -3.42
CA HIS A 20 6.48 -26.36 -2.96
C HIS A 20 6.56 -25.92 -1.49
N LEU A 21 7.45 -26.55 -0.69
CA LEU A 21 7.58 -26.24 0.74
C LEU A 21 8.44 -25.00 1.00
N SER A 22 8.14 -24.26 2.07
CA SER A 22 9.04 -23.23 2.59
C SER A 22 10.29 -23.86 3.20
N VAL A 23 11.39 -23.09 3.34
CA VAL A 23 12.60 -23.57 4.02
C VAL A 23 12.30 -23.99 5.47
N GLY A 24 11.44 -23.23 6.16
CA GLY A 24 11.01 -23.61 7.52
C GLY A 24 10.22 -24.91 7.57
N SER A 25 9.39 -25.18 6.55
CA SER A 25 8.66 -26.45 6.45
C SER A 25 9.61 -27.62 6.15
N ILE A 26 10.61 -27.42 5.28
CA ILE A 26 11.65 -28.44 5.00
C ILE A 26 12.44 -28.75 6.27
N ALA A 27 12.84 -27.73 7.04
CA ALA A 27 13.57 -27.93 8.29
C ALA A 27 12.77 -28.79 9.30
N ARG A 28 11.48 -28.53 9.45
CA ARG A 28 10.59 -29.32 10.32
C ARG A 28 10.41 -30.74 9.78
N LEU A 29 10.24 -30.90 8.49
CA LEU A 29 10.13 -32.22 7.85
C LEU A 29 11.41 -33.04 8.05
N ALA A 30 12.59 -32.43 7.85
CA ALA A 30 13.86 -33.08 8.09
C ALA A 30 14.01 -33.62 9.52
N SER A 31 13.59 -32.80 10.51
CA SER A 31 13.56 -33.22 11.90
C SER A 31 12.60 -34.39 12.15
N ARG A 32 11.40 -34.36 11.55
CA ARG A 32 10.45 -35.47 11.68
C ARG A 32 10.91 -36.76 11.01
N LEU A 33 11.68 -36.65 9.94
CA LEU A 33 12.27 -37.79 9.25
C LEU A 33 13.58 -38.29 9.92
N GLY A 34 14.00 -37.65 11.00
CA GLY A 34 15.26 -38.03 11.68
C GLY A 34 16.52 -37.69 10.91
N LYS A 35 16.44 -36.86 9.86
CA LYS A 35 17.58 -36.58 8.96
C LYS A 35 18.47 -35.46 9.47
N VAL A 36 17.88 -34.31 9.87
CA VAL A 36 18.64 -33.14 10.34
C VAL A 36 17.85 -32.43 11.42
N TYR A 37 18.48 -32.17 12.56
CA TYR A 37 17.91 -31.43 13.68
C TYR A 37 18.56 -30.04 13.78
N ALA A 38 18.09 -29.11 12.98
CA ALA A 38 18.61 -27.74 12.95
C ALA A 38 17.47 -26.69 12.85
N CYS A 39 17.68 -25.55 13.49
CA CYS A 39 16.70 -24.46 13.41
C CYS A 39 16.66 -23.82 12.01
N THR A 40 15.55 -23.21 11.66
CA THR A 40 15.31 -22.61 10.33
C THR A 40 16.38 -21.60 9.92
N SER A 41 16.91 -20.80 10.85
CA SER A 41 17.99 -19.85 10.58
C SER A 41 19.31 -20.55 10.17
N THR A 42 19.58 -21.73 10.71
CA THR A 42 20.73 -22.54 10.30
C THR A 42 20.56 -23.04 8.85
N TRP A 43 19.36 -23.43 8.47
CA TRP A 43 19.03 -23.79 7.08
C TRP A 43 19.25 -22.64 6.12
N TYR A 44 18.76 -21.43 6.45
CA TYR A 44 18.99 -20.25 5.61
C TYR A 44 20.47 -19.93 5.46
N ARG A 45 21.26 -19.97 6.56
CA ARG A 45 22.71 -19.78 6.50
C ARG A 45 23.43 -20.83 5.65
N ALA A 46 23.03 -22.10 5.76
CA ALA A 46 23.61 -23.18 4.95
C ALA A 46 23.28 -23.00 3.46
N ILE A 47 22.06 -22.63 3.11
CA ILE A 47 21.63 -22.33 1.73
C ILE A 47 22.45 -21.17 1.16
N GLN A 48 22.60 -20.10 1.91
CA GLN A 48 23.34 -18.91 1.50
C GLN A 48 24.83 -19.20 1.34
N SER A 49 25.48 -19.85 2.33
CA SER A 49 26.91 -20.18 2.28
C SER A 49 27.24 -21.23 1.23
N GLY A 50 26.29 -22.11 0.91
CA GLY A 50 26.46 -23.16 -0.10
C GLY A 50 26.02 -22.72 -1.50
N ASN A 51 25.46 -21.52 -1.64
CA ASN A 51 24.83 -21.01 -2.86
C ASN A 51 23.84 -22.02 -3.48
N TRP A 52 23.01 -22.66 -2.63
CA TRP A 52 22.06 -23.66 -3.10
C TRP A 52 20.85 -23.01 -3.73
N ILE A 53 20.82 -23.02 -5.05
CA ILE A 53 19.72 -22.43 -5.82
C ILE A 53 18.52 -23.36 -5.77
N ARG A 54 17.38 -22.85 -5.34
CA ARG A 54 16.08 -23.51 -5.46
C ARG A 54 15.41 -23.04 -6.75
N SER A 55 15.23 -23.96 -7.69
CA SER A 55 14.49 -23.66 -8.91
C SER A 55 13.00 -23.50 -8.57
N ARG A 56 12.54 -22.25 -8.38
CA ARG A 56 11.14 -21.87 -8.32
C ARG A 56 10.71 -21.19 -9.62
N LYS A 57 10.94 -21.88 -10.74
CA LYS A 57 10.55 -21.35 -12.03
C LYS A 57 9.03 -21.23 -12.07
N ARG A 58 8.50 -20.00 -12.15
CA ARG A 58 7.09 -19.78 -12.40
C ARG A 58 6.78 -20.23 -13.82
N ILE A 59 5.91 -21.24 -13.94
CA ILE A 59 5.42 -21.71 -15.23
C ILE A 59 4.47 -20.67 -15.84
N TYR A 60 3.69 -20.02 -15.00
CA TYR A 60 2.78 -18.95 -15.44
C TYR A 60 3.50 -17.60 -15.44
N PRO A 61 3.50 -16.89 -16.56
CA PRO A 61 4.04 -15.54 -16.57
C PRO A 61 3.27 -14.67 -15.57
N PRO A 62 3.91 -13.69 -14.91
CA PRO A 62 3.19 -12.73 -14.10
C PRO A 62 2.17 -12.04 -15.00
N LYS A 63 0.90 -11.97 -14.56
CA LYS A 63 -0.09 -11.13 -15.27
C LYS A 63 0.49 -9.72 -15.33
N PRO A 64 0.42 -9.06 -16.51
CA PRO A 64 0.81 -7.65 -16.60
C PRO A 64 0.00 -6.87 -15.57
N ARG A 65 0.67 -6.22 -14.63
CA ARG A 65 0.02 -5.33 -13.67
C ARG A 65 -0.09 -3.94 -14.28
N VAL A 66 -0.82 -3.84 -15.36
CA VAL A 66 -1.20 -2.55 -15.93
C VAL A 66 -2.44 -2.12 -15.15
N GLY A 67 -2.25 -1.33 -14.11
CA GLY A 67 -3.36 -0.69 -13.41
C GLY A 67 -3.79 0.59 -14.14
N LEU A 68 -4.99 1.06 -13.83
CA LEU A 68 -5.47 2.37 -14.29
C LEU A 68 -4.49 3.47 -13.85
N ARG A 69 -4.04 4.32 -14.79
CA ARG A 69 -3.09 5.40 -14.53
C ARG A 69 -3.61 6.71 -15.07
N ALA A 70 -3.90 7.64 -14.19
CA ALA A 70 -4.22 9.02 -14.53
C ALA A 70 -2.97 9.77 -15.03
N THR A 71 -3.17 10.69 -15.94
CA THR A 71 -2.14 11.59 -16.49
C THR A 71 -2.17 12.97 -15.88
N LYS A 72 -3.28 13.32 -15.24
CA LYS A 72 -3.53 14.61 -14.58
C LYS A 72 -4.43 14.44 -13.34
N PRO A 73 -4.45 15.41 -12.42
CA PRO A 73 -5.38 15.40 -11.30
C PRO A 73 -6.84 15.34 -11.77
N ASN A 74 -7.69 14.70 -11.01
CA ASN A 74 -9.14 14.60 -11.24
C ASN A 74 -9.56 13.89 -12.54
N GLU A 75 -8.67 13.10 -13.13
CA GLU A 75 -9.02 12.23 -14.27
C GLU A 75 -9.75 10.97 -13.78
N TYR A 76 -9.17 10.29 -12.79
CA TYR A 76 -9.76 9.12 -12.14
C TYR A 76 -9.73 9.29 -10.62
N TRP A 77 -10.86 9.04 -10.00
CA TRP A 77 -10.99 8.93 -8.55
C TRP A 77 -11.24 7.49 -8.15
N HIS A 78 -10.65 7.05 -7.06
CA HIS A 78 -10.95 5.79 -6.41
C HIS A 78 -11.84 6.03 -5.20
N VAL A 79 -12.95 5.31 -5.14
CA VAL A 79 -13.92 5.41 -4.04
C VAL A 79 -14.07 4.05 -3.37
N ASP A 80 -14.01 4.02 -2.05
CA ASP A 80 -14.17 2.78 -1.30
C ASP A 80 -14.68 3.05 0.11
N THR A 81 -15.37 2.04 0.66
CA THR A 81 -15.87 2.03 2.03
C THR A 81 -15.17 0.93 2.81
N THR A 82 -14.71 1.23 4.01
CA THR A 82 -14.09 0.26 4.89
C THR A 82 -14.68 0.28 6.28
N ILE A 83 -14.71 -0.88 6.92
CA ILE A 83 -15.14 -1.04 8.31
C ILE A 83 -13.91 -0.97 9.22
N VAL A 84 -14.00 -0.15 10.27
CA VAL A 84 -13.07 -0.15 11.40
C VAL A 84 -13.82 -0.68 12.62
N ARG A 85 -13.24 -1.65 13.31
CA ARG A 85 -13.80 -2.20 14.55
C ARG A 85 -13.22 -1.48 15.73
N LEU A 86 -14.08 -1.08 16.66
CA LEU A 86 -13.70 -0.47 17.93
C LEU A 86 -13.36 -1.56 18.96
N LEU A 87 -12.74 -1.16 20.06
CA LEU A 87 -12.33 -2.09 21.14
C LEU A 87 -13.53 -2.74 21.84
N ASP A 88 -14.68 -2.07 21.87
CA ASP A 88 -15.96 -2.61 22.40
C ASP A 88 -16.66 -3.58 21.42
N GLY A 89 -16.07 -3.83 20.25
CA GLY A 89 -16.63 -4.69 19.21
C GLY A 89 -17.58 -3.99 18.24
N SER A 90 -17.97 -2.75 18.49
CA SER A 90 -18.79 -1.96 17.58
C SER A 90 -18.04 -1.62 16.29
N ARG A 91 -18.74 -1.10 15.30
CA ARG A 91 -18.18 -0.86 13.96
C ARG A 91 -18.46 0.57 13.53
N VAL A 92 -17.48 1.16 12.88
CA VAL A 92 -17.64 2.43 12.17
C VAL A 92 -17.29 2.24 10.69
N TYR A 93 -17.95 2.98 9.83
CA TYR A 93 -17.83 2.89 8.38
C TYR A 93 -17.09 4.13 7.88
N MET A 94 -15.94 3.90 7.27
CA MET A 94 -15.13 4.95 6.71
C MET A 94 -15.20 4.92 5.20
N HIS A 95 -15.66 6.00 4.61
CA HIS A 95 -15.70 6.25 3.19
C HIS A 95 -14.57 7.19 2.81
N ALA A 96 -13.93 6.99 1.67
CA ALA A 96 -12.88 7.88 1.17
C ALA A 96 -12.89 7.99 -0.35
N VAL A 97 -12.46 9.15 -0.85
CA VAL A 97 -12.19 9.42 -2.26
C VAL A 97 -10.71 9.78 -2.41
N LEU A 98 -10.02 9.05 -3.28
CA LEU A 98 -8.60 9.21 -3.56
C LEU A 98 -8.39 9.56 -5.03
N ASP A 99 -7.62 10.60 -5.31
CA ASP A 99 -7.19 10.95 -6.66
C ASP A 99 -6.13 9.96 -7.18
N ASN A 100 -6.35 9.38 -8.36
CA ASN A 100 -5.45 8.39 -8.94
C ASN A 100 -4.08 8.98 -9.30
N PHE A 101 -4.03 10.22 -9.78
CA PHE A 101 -2.80 10.86 -10.21
C PHE A 101 -1.87 11.17 -9.05
N SER A 102 -2.39 11.89 -8.06
CA SER A 102 -1.61 12.45 -6.94
C SER A 102 -1.58 11.58 -5.68
N ARG A 103 -2.46 10.59 -5.57
CA ARG A 103 -2.71 9.82 -4.33
C ARG A 103 -3.31 10.65 -3.20
N ARG A 104 -3.72 11.88 -3.47
CA ARG A 104 -4.36 12.77 -2.51
C ARG A 104 -5.70 12.21 -2.08
N ILE A 105 -5.98 12.23 -0.78
CA ILE A 105 -7.33 11.99 -0.26
C ILE A 105 -8.11 13.29 -0.42
N LEU A 106 -9.08 13.27 -1.33
CA LEU A 106 -9.88 14.45 -1.66
C LEU A 106 -10.96 14.72 -0.63
N ALA A 107 -11.59 13.64 -0.17
CA ALA A 107 -12.62 13.70 0.87
C ALA A 107 -12.68 12.36 1.62
N TRP A 108 -13.10 12.41 2.88
CA TRP A 108 -13.38 11.21 3.66
C TRP A 108 -14.46 11.48 4.69
N ARG A 109 -15.13 10.41 5.14
CA ARG A 109 -16.18 10.50 6.15
C ARG A 109 -16.25 9.23 7.00
N LEU A 110 -16.54 9.39 8.28
CA LEU A 110 -16.75 8.32 9.24
C LEU A 110 -18.18 8.35 9.75
N ASN A 111 -18.89 7.23 9.65
CA ASN A 111 -20.25 7.05 10.12
C ASN A 111 -20.34 5.87 11.10
N ASP A 112 -21.17 5.99 12.12
CA ASP A 112 -21.44 4.92 13.09
C ASP A 112 -22.34 3.82 12.48
N THR A 113 -23.10 4.16 11.45
CA THR A 113 -23.97 3.23 10.73
C THR A 113 -23.71 3.29 9.24
N PHE A 114 -23.92 2.18 8.56
CA PHE A 114 -23.86 2.13 7.10
C PHE A 114 -25.02 2.92 6.49
N LYS A 115 -24.71 3.88 5.63
CA LYS A 115 -25.68 4.72 4.92
C LYS A 115 -25.34 4.78 3.43
N THR A 116 -26.24 4.35 2.58
CA THR A 116 -26.02 4.29 1.12
C THR A 116 -25.82 5.67 0.47
N GLY A 117 -26.38 6.74 1.06
CA GLY A 117 -26.21 8.12 0.54
C GLY A 117 -24.86 8.77 0.83
N THR A 118 -24.05 8.20 1.75
CA THR A 118 -22.77 8.81 2.16
C THR A 118 -21.78 8.93 1.01
N THR A 119 -21.72 7.95 0.12
CA THR A 119 -20.83 7.99 -1.04
C THR A 119 -21.17 9.17 -1.96
N ALA A 120 -22.45 9.42 -2.22
CA ALA A 120 -22.87 10.55 -3.05
C ALA A 120 -22.53 11.90 -2.41
N GLU A 121 -22.77 12.06 -1.10
CA GLU A 121 -22.38 13.27 -0.37
C GLU A 121 -20.86 13.50 -0.42
N LEU A 122 -20.08 12.45 -0.27
CA LEU A 122 -18.63 12.51 -0.31
C LEU A 122 -18.10 12.88 -1.71
N LEU A 123 -18.70 12.33 -2.77
CA LEU A 123 -18.39 12.68 -4.15
C LEU A 123 -18.71 14.13 -4.46
N ARG A 124 -19.85 14.66 -3.99
CA ARG A 124 -20.18 16.09 -4.10
C ARG A 124 -19.17 16.96 -3.36
N GLU A 125 -18.72 16.53 -2.19
CA GLU A 125 -17.69 17.23 -1.43
C GLU A 125 -16.35 17.25 -2.17
N ALA A 126 -15.92 16.12 -2.72
CA ALA A 126 -14.69 16.01 -3.52
C ALA A 126 -14.78 16.86 -4.82
N ALA A 127 -15.97 16.99 -5.40
CA ALA A 127 -16.19 17.78 -6.60
C ALA A 127 -16.26 19.31 -6.37
N LYS A 128 -16.37 19.75 -5.11
CA LYS A 128 -16.37 21.18 -4.80
C LYS A 128 -15.03 21.81 -5.20
N GLY A 129 -15.12 22.88 -5.98
CA GLY A 129 -13.93 23.64 -6.41
C GLY A 129 -13.19 23.02 -7.59
N LEU A 130 -13.73 22.01 -8.26
CA LEU A 130 -13.23 21.58 -9.54
C LEU A 130 -13.39 22.70 -10.60
N PRO A 131 -12.42 22.82 -11.52
CA PRO A 131 -12.59 23.72 -12.67
C PRO A 131 -13.81 23.34 -13.50
N ASP A 132 -14.47 24.36 -14.06
CA ASP A 132 -15.63 24.18 -14.93
C ASP A 132 -15.32 23.16 -16.07
N GLY A 133 -16.26 22.26 -16.30
CA GLY A 133 -16.12 21.22 -17.31
C GLY A 133 -15.25 20.03 -16.92
N THR A 134 -14.73 19.99 -15.69
CA THR A 134 -14.01 18.82 -15.18
C THR A 134 -15.00 17.77 -14.65
N VAL A 135 -15.07 16.62 -15.30
CA VAL A 135 -15.93 15.49 -14.89
C VAL A 135 -15.04 14.29 -14.57
N PRO A 136 -14.76 14.02 -13.29
CA PRO A 136 -13.92 12.89 -12.89
C PRO A 136 -14.59 11.54 -13.15
N SER A 137 -13.80 10.55 -13.52
CA SER A 137 -14.25 9.16 -13.59
C SER A 137 -14.06 8.47 -12.24
N ALA A 138 -15.15 8.25 -11.50
CA ALA A 138 -15.12 7.61 -10.18
C ALA A 138 -15.12 6.09 -10.32
N VAL A 139 -13.98 5.46 -10.01
CA VAL A 139 -13.78 4.00 -9.98
C VAL A 139 -14.21 3.49 -8.61
N MET A 140 -15.19 2.60 -8.59
CA MET A 140 -15.77 2.03 -7.38
C MET A 140 -16.17 0.56 -7.60
N ASP A 141 -16.38 -0.16 -6.52
CA ASP A 141 -16.97 -1.51 -6.63
C ASP A 141 -18.49 -1.46 -6.88
N SER A 142 -19.10 -2.62 -7.12
CA SER A 142 -20.53 -2.76 -7.38
C SER A 142 -21.38 -2.82 -6.10
N GLY A 143 -20.87 -2.34 -4.96
CA GLY A 143 -21.61 -2.29 -3.71
C GLY A 143 -22.85 -1.39 -3.76
N VAL A 144 -23.81 -1.66 -2.89
CA VAL A 144 -25.08 -0.88 -2.82
C VAL A 144 -24.85 0.60 -2.47
N GLU A 145 -23.74 0.93 -1.81
CA GLU A 145 -23.31 2.31 -1.54
C GLU A 145 -22.88 3.07 -2.79
N ASN A 146 -22.49 2.34 -3.84
CA ASN A 146 -21.96 2.88 -5.09
C ASN A 146 -22.97 2.77 -6.25
N VAL A 147 -23.94 1.86 -6.12
CA VAL A 147 -25.00 1.63 -7.13
C VAL A 147 -26.34 1.91 -6.48
N ASN A 148 -26.70 3.18 -6.39
CA ASN A 148 -27.96 3.65 -5.79
C ASN A 148 -28.44 4.95 -6.47
N GLY A 149 -29.67 5.37 -6.14
CA GLY A 149 -30.31 6.55 -6.73
C GLY A 149 -29.48 7.82 -6.60
N SER A 150 -28.89 8.08 -5.42
CA SER A 150 -28.14 9.31 -5.14
C SER A 150 -26.82 9.39 -5.92
N VAL A 151 -26.15 8.27 -6.17
CA VAL A 151 -24.97 8.23 -7.04
C VAL A 151 -25.38 8.32 -8.51
N ASN A 152 -26.51 7.70 -8.90
CA ASN A 152 -27.03 7.81 -10.26
C ASN A 152 -27.40 9.26 -10.62
N GLU A 153 -27.93 10.06 -9.67
CA GLU A 153 -28.14 11.49 -9.86
C GLU A 153 -26.87 12.24 -10.25
N LEU A 154 -25.73 11.97 -9.56
CA LEU A 154 -24.43 12.59 -9.86
C LEU A 154 -23.86 12.20 -11.25
N VAL A 155 -24.21 11.02 -11.71
CA VAL A 155 -23.87 10.59 -13.08
C VAL A 155 -24.76 11.30 -14.09
N SER A 156 -26.06 11.43 -13.79
CA SER A 156 -27.04 12.03 -14.70
C SER A 156 -26.86 13.55 -14.84
N ASP A 157 -26.47 14.24 -13.75
CA ASP A 157 -26.21 15.68 -13.77
C ASP A 157 -24.79 16.06 -14.26
N GLY A 158 -23.98 15.04 -14.59
CA GLY A 158 -22.64 15.23 -15.13
C GLY A 158 -21.59 15.62 -14.09
N THR A 159 -21.86 15.48 -12.80
CA THR A 159 -20.87 15.73 -11.73
C THR A 159 -19.70 14.75 -11.80
N ILE A 160 -19.99 13.47 -12.10
CA ILE A 160 -18.99 12.39 -12.25
C ILE A 160 -19.39 11.46 -13.40
N GLN A 161 -18.40 10.67 -13.87
CA GLN A 161 -18.64 9.42 -14.59
C GLN A 161 -18.40 8.26 -13.65
N ARG A 162 -19.30 7.27 -13.60
CA ARG A 162 -19.11 6.06 -12.80
C ARG A 162 -18.44 4.96 -13.62
N ILE A 163 -17.41 4.34 -13.04
CA ILE A 163 -16.75 3.14 -13.57
C ILE A 163 -16.79 2.06 -12.49
N LEU A 164 -17.43 0.93 -12.78
CA LEU A 164 -17.45 -0.21 -11.86
C LEU A 164 -16.22 -1.09 -12.09
N ALA A 165 -15.36 -1.17 -11.08
CA ALA A 165 -14.16 -2.01 -11.10
C ALA A 165 -14.52 -3.49 -11.29
N GLN A 166 -13.75 -4.19 -12.12
CA GLN A 166 -13.97 -5.60 -12.50
C GLN A 166 -15.31 -5.90 -13.19
N VAL A 167 -16.09 -4.88 -13.53
CA VAL A 167 -17.35 -4.98 -14.30
C VAL A 167 -17.17 -4.21 -15.61
N ASP A 168 -16.95 -2.88 -15.53
CA ASP A 168 -16.76 -2.03 -16.71
C ASP A 168 -15.30 -2.06 -17.18
N ILE A 169 -14.36 -2.32 -16.27
CA ILE A 169 -12.92 -2.41 -16.52
C ILE A 169 -12.32 -3.64 -15.84
N VAL A 170 -11.20 -4.14 -16.38
CA VAL A 170 -10.47 -5.30 -15.82
C VAL A 170 -9.72 -4.95 -14.52
N GLU A 171 -9.38 -3.68 -14.34
CA GLU A 171 -8.65 -3.18 -13.20
C GLU A 171 -9.50 -3.22 -11.93
N SER A 172 -8.85 -3.56 -10.82
CA SER A 172 -9.45 -3.51 -9.49
C SER A 172 -9.25 -2.13 -8.85
N ASN A 173 -10.00 -1.87 -7.79
CA ASN A 173 -9.88 -0.64 -6.98
C ASN A 173 -8.65 -0.67 -6.04
N SER A 174 -7.56 -1.31 -6.51
CA SER A 174 -6.39 -1.68 -5.70
C SER A 174 -5.63 -0.52 -5.07
N MET A 175 -5.76 0.68 -5.64
CA MET A 175 -5.04 1.87 -5.16
C MET A 175 -5.58 2.36 -3.82
N ILE A 176 -6.88 2.54 -3.71
CA ILE A 176 -7.51 2.94 -2.46
C ILE A 176 -7.48 1.79 -1.43
N GLU A 177 -7.53 0.54 -1.90
CA GLU A 177 -7.33 -0.63 -1.03
C GLU A 177 -5.93 -0.64 -0.39
N ALA A 178 -4.89 -0.31 -1.15
CA ALA A 178 -3.52 -0.20 -0.64
C ALA A 178 -3.39 0.92 0.39
N TRP A 179 -3.93 2.11 0.10
CA TRP A 179 -3.96 3.23 1.04
C TRP A 179 -4.70 2.87 2.33
N ARG A 180 -5.88 2.26 2.23
CA ARG A 180 -6.67 1.80 3.37
C ARG A 180 -5.92 0.78 4.23
N ARG A 181 -5.16 -0.12 3.60
CA ARG A 181 -4.30 -1.08 4.31
C ARG A 181 -3.21 -0.36 5.10
N GLN A 182 -2.58 0.65 4.51
CA GLN A 182 -1.58 1.47 5.22
C GLN A 182 -2.20 2.20 6.40
N LEU A 183 -3.32 2.91 6.20
CA LEU A 183 -4.04 3.59 7.28
C LEU A 183 -4.34 2.66 8.45
N LYS A 184 -4.89 1.47 8.17
CA LYS A 184 -5.26 0.51 9.22
C LYS A 184 -4.06 -0.06 9.95
N HIS A 185 -3.09 -0.61 9.20
CA HIS A 185 -2.01 -1.40 9.80
C HIS A 185 -0.81 -0.56 10.25
N GLN A 186 -0.57 0.60 9.65
CA GLN A 186 0.55 1.45 10.03
C GLN A 186 0.16 2.56 11.00
N TRP A 187 -1.14 2.77 11.22
CA TRP A 187 -1.60 3.85 12.10
C TRP A 187 -2.76 3.45 13.01
N LEU A 188 -3.95 3.14 12.51
CA LEU A 188 -5.12 2.92 13.36
C LEU A 188 -4.90 1.80 14.37
N TYR A 189 -4.40 0.64 13.94
CA TYR A 189 -4.21 -0.52 14.82
C TYR A 189 -3.00 -0.41 15.77
N LEU A 190 -2.25 0.68 15.71
CA LEU A 190 -1.23 1.02 16.70
C LEU A 190 -1.79 1.89 17.82
N ASN A 191 -3.05 2.33 17.72
CA ASN A 191 -3.70 3.22 18.68
C ASN A 191 -4.94 2.56 19.29
N GLY A 192 -5.36 3.04 20.47
CA GLY A 192 -6.60 2.61 21.12
C GLY A 192 -7.81 3.14 20.37
N LEU A 193 -8.59 2.26 19.77
CA LEU A 193 -9.81 2.61 19.03
C LEU A 193 -11.03 2.53 19.95
N ASP A 194 -11.08 3.38 20.99
CA ASP A 194 -12.09 3.33 22.04
C ASP A 194 -13.47 3.85 21.60
N SER A 195 -13.51 4.75 20.61
CA SER A 195 -14.73 5.39 20.15
C SER A 195 -14.63 5.86 18.70
N ALA A 196 -15.77 6.10 18.04
CA ALA A 196 -15.82 6.71 16.74
C ALA A 196 -15.12 8.08 16.69
N ASN A 197 -15.18 8.85 17.77
CA ASN A 197 -14.50 10.14 17.86
C ASN A 197 -12.97 9.99 17.92
N SER A 198 -12.46 8.98 18.63
CA SER A 198 -11.03 8.65 18.64
C SER A 198 -10.57 8.25 17.23
N VAL A 199 -11.30 7.38 16.56
CA VAL A 199 -11.00 7.01 15.16
C VAL A 199 -11.00 8.22 14.25
N ARG A 200 -11.98 9.13 14.38
CA ARG A 200 -12.05 10.36 13.57
C ARG A 200 -10.80 11.21 13.74
N LYS A 201 -10.36 11.47 14.97
CA LYS A 201 -9.13 12.23 15.24
C LYS A 201 -7.89 11.58 14.63
N PHE A 202 -7.80 10.25 14.71
CA PHE A 202 -6.67 9.52 14.14
C PHE A 202 -6.68 9.56 12.61
N VAL A 203 -7.85 9.48 11.98
CA VAL A 203 -7.98 9.58 10.53
C VAL A 203 -7.72 11.00 10.06
N ASP A 204 -8.23 12.05 10.73
CA ASP A 204 -7.93 13.44 10.44
C ASP A 204 -6.42 13.68 10.39
N PHE A 205 -5.73 13.32 11.47
CA PHE A 205 -4.28 13.45 11.55
C PHE A 205 -3.57 12.68 10.42
N TYR A 206 -3.96 11.41 10.20
CA TYR A 206 -3.32 10.60 9.17
C TYR A 206 -3.52 11.16 7.76
N VAL A 207 -4.72 11.63 7.43
CA VAL A 207 -5.02 12.21 6.11
C VAL A 207 -4.26 13.51 5.91
N GLU A 208 -4.17 14.37 6.92
CA GLU A 208 -3.36 15.59 6.87
C GLU A 208 -1.88 15.25 6.62
N GLN A 209 -1.31 14.34 7.42
CA GLN A 209 0.08 13.90 7.25
C GLN A 209 0.30 13.26 5.88
N HIS A 210 -0.59 12.40 5.43
CA HIS A 210 -0.51 11.74 4.13
C HIS A 210 -0.53 12.75 2.98
N ASN A 211 -1.43 13.72 3.03
CA ASN A 211 -1.60 14.67 1.94
C ASN A 211 -0.47 15.70 1.88
N SER A 212 -0.10 16.29 3.02
CA SER A 212 0.70 17.53 3.05
C SER A 212 2.14 17.36 3.56
N VAL A 213 2.45 16.27 4.30
CA VAL A 213 3.73 16.16 5.01
C VAL A 213 4.56 14.98 4.51
N VAL A 214 3.97 13.79 4.33
CA VAL A 214 4.71 12.58 4.03
C VAL A 214 5.02 12.48 2.54
N PRO A 215 6.31 12.47 2.14
CA PRO A 215 6.69 12.32 0.73
C PRO A 215 6.30 10.94 0.19
N HIS A 216 5.81 10.89 -1.04
CA HIS A 216 5.45 9.63 -1.69
C HIS A 216 6.56 9.17 -2.63
N LEU A 217 6.99 7.90 -2.48
CA LEU A 217 8.11 7.34 -3.26
C LEU A 217 7.86 7.40 -4.78
N ALA A 218 6.62 7.18 -5.24
CA ALA A 218 6.28 7.25 -6.65
C ALA A 218 6.45 8.65 -7.27
N PHE A 219 6.54 9.69 -6.44
CA PHE A 219 6.64 11.10 -6.85
C PHE A 219 8.01 11.71 -6.57
N GLN A 220 9.01 10.86 -6.37
CA GLN A 220 10.41 11.29 -6.15
C GLN A 220 10.57 12.30 -5.00
N GLY A 221 9.77 12.13 -3.94
CA GLY A 221 9.85 12.96 -2.73
C GLY A 221 8.82 14.08 -2.63
N GLN A 222 7.94 14.24 -3.62
CA GLN A 222 6.80 15.15 -3.51
C GLN A 222 5.72 14.53 -2.61
N THR A 223 4.98 15.38 -1.92
CA THR A 223 3.75 15.00 -1.21
C THR A 223 2.57 14.85 -2.18
N PRO A 224 1.48 14.17 -1.80
CA PRO A 224 0.26 14.15 -2.59
C PRO A 224 -0.31 15.54 -2.92
N ASP A 225 -0.27 16.49 -2.00
CA ASP A 225 -0.73 17.87 -2.23
C ASP A 225 0.13 18.60 -3.27
N GLU A 226 1.45 18.49 -3.17
CA GLU A 226 2.38 19.07 -4.14
C GLU A 226 2.19 18.48 -5.54
N MET A 227 1.96 17.16 -5.61
CA MET A 227 1.68 16.48 -6.88
C MET A 227 0.32 16.89 -7.45
N TYR A 228 -0.72 17.05 -6.60
CA TYR A 228 -2.06 17.45 -7.00
C TYR A 228 -2.11 18.88 -7.52
N SER A 229 -1.45 19.81 -6.84
CA SER A 229 -1.41 21.23 -7.19
C SER A 229 -0.34 21.60 -8.20
N GLY A 230 0.60 20.69 -8.48
CA GLY A 230 1.75 20.95 -9.36
C GLY A 230 2.82 21.84 -8.73
N THR A 231 2.75 22.12 -7.42
CA THR A 231 3.70 23.02 -6.72
C THR A 231 5.03 22.32 -6.39
N GLY A 232 5.08 20.99 -6.45
CA GLY A 232 6.26 20.20 -6.10
C GLY A 232 7.24 19.91 -7.25
N ALA A 233 7.10 20.53 -8.41
CA ALA A 233 7.89 20.21 -9.61
C ALA A 233 9.42 20.28 -9.38
N ASN A 234 9.89 21.17 -8.51
CA ASN A 234 11.32 21.35 -8.22
C ASN A 234 11.84 20.39 -7.13
N VAL A 235 10.98 19.78 -6.33
CA VAL A 235 11.36 18.91 -5.20
C VAL A 235 12.34 17.80 -5.59
N PRO A 236 12.14 17.05 -6.70
CA PRO A 236 13.09 16.01 -7.10
C PRO A 236 14.50 16.53 -7.40
N VAL A 237 14.61 17.73 -7.97
CA VAL A 237 15.90 18.36 -8.30
C VAL A 237 16.58 18.81 -7.02
N GLU A 238 15.88 19.54 -6.16
CA GLU A 238 16.40 20.01 -4.87
C GLU A 238 16.89 18.87 -3.98
N LEU A 239 16.15 17.75 -3.93
CA LEU A 239 16.56 16.58 -3.15
C LEU A 239 17.83 15.95 -3.70
N LYS A 240 18.00 15.87 -5.02
CA LYS A 240 19.23 15.36 -5.64
C LYS A 240 20.43 16.25 -5.32
N GLU A 241 20.26 17.57 -5.40
CA GLU A 241 21.32 18.53 -5.05
C GLU A 241 21.71 18.42 -3.57
N LYS A 242 20.73 18.42 -2.65
CA LYS A 242 20.98 18.24 -1.22
C LYS A 242 21.66 16.91 -0.91
N GLN A 243 21.27 15.84 -1.61
CA GLN A 243 21.91 14.54 -1.48
C GLN A 243 23.37 14.55 -1.97
N ALA A 244 23.65 15.19 -3.10
CA ALA A 244 25.01 15.32 -3.62
C ALA A 244 25.92 16.10 -2.66
N ILE A 245 25.43 17.22 -2.11
CA ILE A 245 26.14 18.01 -1.10
C ILE A 245 26.43 17.17 0.15
N ALA A 246 25.43 16.42 0.65
CA ALA A 246 25.60 15.58 1.82
C ALA A 246 26.60 14.43 1.59
N ILE A 247 26.65 13.86 0.40
CA ILE A 247 27.62 12.84 0.03
C ILE A 247 29.03 13.43 -0.02
N ALA A 248 29.21 14.59 -0.67
CA ALA A 248 30.50 15.29 -0.73
C ALA A 248 31.03 15.63 0.67
N ALA A 249 30.17 16.13 1.56
CA ALA A 249 30.55 16.44 2.94
C ALA A 249 31.01 15.19 3.73
N ARG A 250 30.37 14.03 3.50
CA ARG A 250 30.79 12.76 4.13
C ARG A 250 32.14 12.27 3.63
N ILE A 251 32.45 12.47 2.35
CA ILE A 251 33.74 12.09 1.76
C ILE A 251 34.85 12.99 2.27
N CYS A 252 34.58 14.29 2.43
CA CYS A 252 35.54 15.27 2.93
C CYS A 252 35.70 15.24 4.46
N SER A 253 34.78 14.62 5.21
CA SER A 253 34.95 14.47 6.65
C SER A 253 36.07 13.45 6.95
N PRO A 254 37.11 13.79 7.74
CA PRO A 254 38.10 12.81 8.15
C PRO A 254 37.37 11.63 8.81
N SER A 255 37.59 10.41 8.31
CA SER A 255 37.11 9.22 8.97
C SER A 255 37.57 9.27 10.43
N ALA A 256 36.61 9.34 11.36
CA ALA A 256 36.95 9.11 12.75
C ALA A 256 37.69 7.76 12.79
N SER A 257 38.99 7.81 13.01
CA SER A 257 39.85 6.68 13.16
C SER A 257 39.17 5.72 14.14
N ARG A 258 38.74 4.58 13.66
CA ARG A 258 38.37 3.48 14.53
C ARG A 258 39.63 3.16 15.31
N GLY A 259 39.70 3.64 16.56
CA GLY A 259 40.67 3.23 17.51
C GLY A 259 40.52 1.72 17.68
N LEU A 260 41.37 0.95 17.04
CA LEU A 260 41.78 -0.34 17.48
C LEU A 260 42.60 -0.06 18.77
N ALA A 261 41.93 -0.11 19.89
CA ALA A 261 42.56 -0.30 21.16
C ALA A 261 42.63 -1.80 21.39
N ALA A 262 43.84 -2.23 21.67
CA ALA A 262 44.36 -3.55 21.94
C ALA A 262 43.53 -4.37 22.95
#